data_1a4ac6661254833a43a3b42f5a58b87a
#
_entry.id   1a4ac6661254833a43a3b42f5a58b87a
#
_cell.length_a   1.000
_cell.length_b   1.000
_cell.length_c   1.000
_cell.angle_alpha   90.00
_cell.angle_beta   90.00
_cell.angle_gamma   90.00
#
_symmetry.space_group_name_H-M   'P 1'
#
loop_
_entity.id
_entity.type
_entity.pdbx_description
1 polymer ?
#
loop_
_entity_poly.entity_id
_entity_poly.type
_entity_poly.pdbx_seq_one_letter_code
_entity_poly.pdbx_strand_id
1 'polypeptide(L)'
;MKKRILVLIGFLWILAALCILGKNMPEVMEYVSFDRQQEEVIHSFVRNKEILQNQTADPRHTIPDLGIDFTALQQLNQNIIGWIYIPTLEINDPILLGSDNEEYLHKNYLHEDQYLGSIFAHYQTSPLLNEPYTVLFG
;
A
#
# COMPACT_ATOMS: atom_id res chain seq x y z
N MET A 1 -27.56 26.30 -39.74
CA MET A 1 -26.60 26.96 -38.88
C MET A 1 -26.63 26.41 -37.44
N LYS A 2 -27.75 26.33 -36.75
CA LYS A 2 -27.86 25.88 -35.34
C LYS A 2 -27.28 24.47 -35.06
N LYS A 3 -27.48 23.47 -35.92
CA LYS A 3 -26.95 22.11 -35.76
C LYS A 3 -25.42 22.05 -35.81
N ARG A 4 -24.77 22.86 -36.66
CA ARG A 4 -23.31 22.92 -36.77
C ARG A 4 -22.67 23.55 -35.52
N ILE A 5 -23.33 24.54 -34.92
CA ILE A 5 -22.89 25.20 -33.71
C ILE A 5 -22.98 24.23 -32.52
N LEU A 6 -24.06 23.43 -32.39
CA LEU A 6 -24.21 22.41 -31.35
C LEU A 6 -23.13 21.34 -31.44
N VAL A 7 -22.77 20.90 -32.65
CA VAL A 7 -21.70 19.92 -32.86
C VAL A 7 -20.33 20.50 -32.45
N LEU A 8 -20.06 21.77 -32.77
CA LEU A 8 -18.81 22.44 -32.39
C LEU A 8 -18.70 22.61 -30.88
N ILE A 9 -19.80 22.94 -30.20
CA ILE A 9 -19.85 23.03 -28.73
C ILE A 9 -19.57 21.66 -28.10
N GLY A 10 -20.19 20.59 -28.62
CA GLY A 10 -19.94 19.22 -28.15
C GLY A 10 -18.49 18.79 -28.31
N PHE A 11 -17.87 19.13 -29.45
CA PHE A 11 -16.44 18.87 -29.70
C PHE A 11 -15.53 19.63 -28.70
N LEU A 12 -15.88 20.88 -28.41
CA LEU A 12 -15.13 21.70 -27.44
C LEU A 12 -15.18 21.10 -26.03
N TRP A 13 -16.34 20.58 -25.61
CA TRP A 13 -16.49 19.90 -24.32
C TRP A 13 -15.70 18.60 -24.24
N ILE A 14 -15.66 17.81 -25.31
CA ILE A 14 -14.85 16.59 -25.38
C ILE A 14 -13.35 16.92 -25.30
N LEU A 15 -12.89 17.96 -26.00
CA LEU A 15 -11.51 18.41 -25.93
C LEU A 15 -11.14 18.91 -24.52
N ALA A 16 -12.03 19.65 -23.88
CA ALA A 16 -11.83 20.11 -22.50
C ALA A 16 -11.76 18.91 -21.51
N ALA A 17 -12.62 17.92 -21.66
CA ALA A 17 -12.58 16.70 -20.84
C ALA A 17 -11.29 15.89 -21.07
N LEU A 18 -10.82 15.75 -22.30
CA LEU A 18 -9.56 15.09 -22.64
C LEU A 18 -8.34 15.85 -22.07
N CYS A 19 -8.37 17.20 -22.09
CA CYS A 19 -7.34 18.01 -21.46
C CYS A 19 -7.27 17.83 -19.93
N ILE A 20 -8.42 17.74 -19.27
CA ILE A 20 -8.49 17.52 -17.81
C ILE A 20 -7.99 16.11 -17.48
N LEU A 21 -8.42 15.10 -18.22
CA LEU A 21 -7.93 13.73 -18.08
C LEU A 21 -6.41 13.63 -18.32
N GLY A 22 -5.91 14.28 -19.37
CA GLY A 22 -4.49 14.28 -19.72
C GLY A 22 -3.59 14.98 -18.69
N LYS A 23 -4.11 15.96 -17.96
CA LYS A 23 -3.35 16.62 -16.87
C LYS A 23 -3.22 15.75 -15.60
N ASN A 24 -4.23 14.93 -15.31
CA ASN A 24 -4.24 14.10 -14.11
C ASN A 24 -3.68 12.69 -14.36
N MET A 25 -3.53 12.27 -15.61
CA MET A 25 -2.99 10.95 -15.99
C MET A 25 -1.54 10.71 -15.49
N PRO A 26 -0.61 11.69 -15.54
CA PRO A 26 0.74 11.47 -15.04
C PRO A 26 0.77 11.14 -13.55
N GLU A 27 0.01 11.85 -12.72
CA GLU A 27 -0.07 11.60 -11.28
C GLU A 27 -0.66 10.22 -10.97
N VAL A 28 -1.71 9.82 -11.68
CA VAL A 28 -2.31 8.48 -11.53
C VAL A 28 -1.37 7.38 -11.99
N MET A 29 -0.65 7.59 -13.10
CA MET A 29 0.33 6.61 -13.62
C MET A 29 1.54 6.47 -12.70
N GLU A 30 2.05 7.55 -12.17
CA GLU A 30 3.13 7.56 -11.18
C GLU A 30 2.70 6.81 -9.92
N TYR A 31 1.50 7.09 -9.42
CA TYR A 31 0.89 6.40 -8.28
C TYR A 31 0.78 4.89 -8.49
N VAL A 32 0.21 4.44 -9.62
CA VAL A 32 0.04 3.01 -9.93
C VAL A 32 1.38 2.30 -10.16
N SER A 33 2.36 2.97 -10.78
CA SER A 33 3.68 2.37 -11.02
C SER A 33 4.47 2.23 -9.73
N PHE A 34 4.34 3.18 -8.82
CA PHE A 34 5.01 3.19 -7.53
C PHE A 34 4.47 2.08 -6.60
N ASP A 35 3.15 1.97 -6.50
CA ASP A 35 2.48 0.91 -5.74
C ASP A 35 2.90 -0.49 -6.20
N ARG A 36 2.97 -0.71 -7.50
CA ARG A 36 3.40 -1.99 -8.09
C ARG A 36 4.87 -2.32 -7.79
N GLN A 37 5.77 -1.34 -7.78
CA GLN A 37 7.18 -1.56 -7.44
C GLN A 37 7.35 -1.93 -5.96
N GLN A 38 6.57 -1.33 -5.07
CA GLN A 38 6.58 -1.68 -3.65
C GLN A 38 6.10 -3.10 -3.40
N GLU A 39 5.00 -3.51 -4.04
CA GLU A 39 4.51 -4.89 -3.95
C GLU A 39 5.60 -5.90 -4.38
N GLU A 40 6.33 -5.65 -5.46
CA GLU A 40 7.40 -6.54 -5.92
C GLU A 40 8.53 -6.66 -4.89
N VAL A 41 8.95 -5.56 -4.28
CA VAL A 41 10.00 -5.54 -3.25
C VAL A 41 9.52 -6.29 -2.01
N ILE A 42 8.35 -5.96 -1.47
CA ILE A 42 7.76 -6.64 -0.30
C ILE A 42 7.60 -8.14 -0.55
N HIS A 43 7.07 -8.52 -1.71
CA HIS A 43 6.92 -9.94 -2.06
C HIS A 43 8.23 -10.70 -2.19
N SER A 44 9.36 -10.02 -2.42
CA SER A 44 10.67 -10.66 -2.45
C SER A 44 11.13 -11.15 -1.07
N PHE A 45 10.64 -10.53 0.01
CA PHE A 45 10.95 -10.92 1.40
C PHE A 45 9.99 -11.99 1.96
N VAL A 46 8.90 -12.30 1.24
CA VAL A 46 8.00 -13.40 1.58
C VAL A 46 8.50 -14.67 0.93
N ARG A 47 9.15 -15.53 1.70
CA ARG A 47 9.77 -16.78 1.20
C ARG A 47 8.75 -17.78 0.65
N ASN A 48 7.53 -17.78 1.15
CA ASN A 48 6.54 -18.82 0.89
C ASN A 48 5.38 -18.33 -0.01
N LYS A 49 5.72 -18.02 -1.27
CA LYS A 49 4.74 -17.54 -2.27
C LYS A 49 3.57 -18.52 -2.52
N GLU A 50 3.78 -19.83 -2.34
CA GLU A 50 2.75 -20.85 -2.54
C GLU A 50 1.61 -20.76 -1.52
N ILE A 51 1.89 -20.28 -0.31
CA ILE A 51 0.88 -20.07 0.73
C ILE A 51 -0.08 -18.95 0.34
N LEU A 52 0.42 -17.90 -0.29
CA LEU A 52 -0.39 -16.78 -0.76
C LEU A 52 -1.36 -17.16 -1.89
N GLN A 53 -1.00 -18.17 -2.70
CA GLN A 53 -1.78 -18.60 -3.86
C GLN A 53 -2.75 -19.76 -3.58
N ASN A 54 -2.52 -20.57 -2.53
CA ASN A 54 -3.24 -21.84 -2.29
C ASN A 54 -4.20 -21.80 -1.09
N GLN A 55 -4.75 -20.66 -0.70
CA GLN A 55 -5.67 -20.57 0.43
C GLN A 55 -7.06 -21.13 0.13
N THR A 56 -7.15 -22.46 0.03
CA THR A 56 -8.40 -23.21 0.22
C THR A 56 -8.46 -23.92 1.58
N ALA A 57 -7.48 -23.71 2.47
CA ALA A 57 -7.47 -24.31 3.81
C ALA A 57 -8.38 -23.50 4.76
N ASP A 58 -9.07 -24.20 5.65
CA ASP A 58 -9.98 -23.64 6.66
C ASP A 58 -9.29 -22.51 7.43
N PRO A 59 -9.75 -21.25 7.31
CA PRO A 59 -9.05 -20.07 7.88
C PRO A 59 -9.06 -20.06 9.41
N ARG A 60 -9.67 -21.04 10.08
CA ARG A 60 -9.88 -21.01 11.53
C ARG A 60 -8.76 -21.64 12.36
N HIS A 61 -7.77 -22.31 11.76
CA HIS A 61 -6.84 -23.14 12.56
C HIS A 61 -5.35 -23.13 12.16
N THR A 62 -4.92 -22.44 11.13
CA THR A 62 -3.49 -22.37 10.77
C THR A 62 -3.07 -20.95 10.47
N ILE A 63 -2.21 -20.40 11.33
CA ILE A 63 -1.45 -19.18 10.98
C ILE A 63 -0.44 -19.63 9.92
N PRO A 64 -0.50 -19.15 8.67
CA PRO A 64 0.46 -19.51 7.65
C PRO A 64 1.84 -18.99 8.03
N ASP A 65 2.87 -19.84 7.97
CA ASP A 65 4.25 -19.37 8.03
C ASP A 65 4.59 -18.72 6.69
N LEU A 66 4.52 -17.40 6.65
CA LEU A 66 4.85 -16.60 5.45
C LEU A 66 6.36 -16.60 5.18
N GLY A 67 7.18 -17.07 6.13
CA GLY A 67 8.64 -17.09 6.00
C GLY A 67 9.23 -15.69 5.82
N ILE A 68 8.72 -14.69 6.55
CA ILE A 68 9.16 -13.30 6.46
C ILE A 68 10.60 -13.16 6.98
N ASP A 69 11.49 -12.60 6.16
CA ASP A 69 12.86 -12.29 6.55
C ASP A 69 12.94 -10.91 7.23
N PHE A 70 12.60 -10.87 8.52
CA PHE A 70 12.66 -9.63 9.31
C PHE A 70 14.07 -9.04 9.41
N THR A 71 15.10 -9.86 9.36
CA THR A 71 16.48 -9.36 9.39
C THR A 71 16.79 -8.52 8.16
N ALA A 72 16.42 -9.01 6.99
CA ALA A 72 16.58 -8.29 5.74
C ALA A 72 15.68 -7.06 5.66
N LEU A 73 14.42 -7.14 6.12
CA LEU A 73 13.50 -6.01 6.17
C LEU A 73 14.01 -4.89 7.09
N GLN A 74 14.54 -5.23 8.26
CA GLN A 74 15.08 -4.26 9.22
C GLN A 74 16.41 -3.63 8.77
N GLN A 75 17.11 -4.23 7.80
CA GLN A 75 18.23 -3.57 7.12
C GLN A 75 17.75 -2.45 6.18
N LEU A 76 16.55 -2.58 5.60
CA LEU A 76 15.95 -1.54 4.78
C LEU A 76 15.37 -0.42 5.65
N ASN A 77 14.62 -0.80 6.67
CA ASN A 77 14.02 0.14 7.61
C ASN A 77 13.91 -0.49 9.01
N GLN A 78 14.65 0.05 9.98
CA GLN A 78 14.65 -0.44 11.36
C GLN A 78 13.31 -0.22 12.08
N ASN A 79 12.44 0.63 11.53
CA ASN A 79 11.11 0.88 12.06
C ASN A 79 10.10 -0.22 11.70
N ILE A 80 10.47 -1.21 10.91
CA ILE A 80 9.64 -2.39 10.65
C ILE A 80 9.66 -3.28 11.90
N ILE A 81 8.53 -3.36 12.61
CA ILE A 81 8.38 -4.10 13.86
C ILE A 81 7.54 -5.36 13.72
N GLY A 82 6.82 -5.53 12.63
CA GLY A 82 5.91 -6.65 12.43
C GLY A 82 5.45 -6.78 11.01
N TRP A 83 4.50 -7.69 10.82
CA TRP A 83 3.86 -7.97 9.53
C TRP A 83 2.38 -8.21 9.74
N ILE A 84 1.55 -7.65 8.89
CA ILE A 84 0.11 -7.90 8.87
C ILE A 84 -0.27 -8.67 7.61
N TYR A 85 -1.07 -9.73 7.78
CA TYR A 85 -1.58 -10.52 6.68
C TYR A 85 -3.07 -10.78 6.85
N ILE A 86 -3.88 -10.18 5.99
CA ILE A 86 -5.35 -10.36 5.96
C ILE A 86 -5.75 -10.69 4.52
N PRO A 87 -5.74 -11.98 4.12
CA PRO A 87 -5.95 -12.37 2.73
C PRO A 87 -7.31 -11.97 2.16
N THR A 88 -8.35 -11.92 2.99
CA THR A 88 -9.70 -11.51 2.57
C THR A 88 -9.80 -10.02 2.21
N LEU A 89 -8.85 -9.21 2.65
CA LEU A 89 -8.74 -7.78 2.35
C LEU A 89 -7.54 -7.47 1.43
N GLU A 90 -6.84 -8.51 0.96
CA GLU A 90 -5.61 -8.37 0.16
C GLU A 90 -4.51 -7.56 0.85
N ILE A 91 -4.53 -7.53 2.20
CA ILE A 91 -3.51 -6.85 3.01
C ILE A 91 -2.37 -7.84 3.29
N ASN A 92 -1.15 -7.46 2.95
CA ASN A 92 0.07 -8.27 3.14
C ASN A 92 1.28 -7.34 3.25
N ASP A 93 1.38 -6.62 4.37
CA ASP A 93 2.25 -5.45 4.52
C ASP A 93 3.07 -5.47 5.80
N PRO A 94 4.23 -4.78 5.82
CA PRO A 94 4.97 -4.53 7.05
C PRO A 94 4.20 -3.59 7.98
N ILE A 95 4.35 -3.80 9.29
CA ILE A 95 3.90 -2.87 10.33
C ILE A 95 5.09 -2.02 10.75
N LEU A 96 4.96 -0.71 10.68
CA LEU A 96 5.98 0.25 11.04
C LEU A 96 5.72 0.86 12.43
N LEU A 97 6.78 1.35 13.07
CA LEU A 97 6.71 2.12 14.30
C LEU A 97 7.47 3.43 14.12
N GLY A 98 6.73 4.52 13.96
CA GLY A 98 7.29 5.85 13.82
C GLY A 98 7.64 6.49 15.17
N SER A 99 8.28 7.66 15.10
CA SER A 99 8.55 8.52 16.25
C SER A 99 7.28 9.21 16.78
N ASP A 100 6.26 9.31 15.94
CA ASP A 100 4.93 9.86 16.22
C ASP A 100 3.88 9.16 15.33
N ASN A 101 2.60 9.61 15.41
CA ASN A 101 1.51 9.05 14.63
C ASN A 101 1.34 9.74 13.25
N GLU A 102 2.26 10.58 12.83
CA GLU A 102 2.18 11.31 11.55
C GLU A 102 3.26 10.86 10.57
N GLU A 103 4.37 10.31 11.06
CA GLU A 103 5.55 9.97 10.26
C GLU A 103 5.23 9.11 9.03
N TYR A 104 4.36 8.10 9.19
CA TYR A 104 4.01 7.15 8.13
C TYR A 104 2.64 7.38 7.49
N LEU A 105 1.95 8.48 7.81
CA LEU A 105 0.68 8.84 7.17
C LEU A 105 0.82 9.08 5.66
N HIS A 106 2.00 9.59 5.24
CA HIS A 106 2.29 9.93 3.85
C HIS A 106 3.70 9.49 3.45
N LYS A 107 4.21 8.42 4.06
CA LYS A 107 5.48 7.79 3.70
C LYS A 107 5.33 6.28 3.61
N ASN A 108 6.09 5.71 2.67
CA ASN A 108 6.22 4.27 2.57
C ASN A 108 7.28 3.73 3.57
N TYR A 109 7.45 2.43 3.59
CA TYR A 109 8.44 1.75 4.44
C TYR A 109 9.90 2.05 4.02
N LEU A 110 10.14 2.68 2.87
CA LEU A 110 11.46 3.19 2.43
C LEU A 110 11.68 4.66 2.80
N HIS A 111 10.79 5.28 3.58
CA HIS A 111 10.76 6.71 3.92
C HIS A 111 10.53 7.67 2.73
N GLU A 112 10.03 7.17 1.61
CA GLU A 112 9.66 7.99 0.47
C GLU A 112 8.23 8.50 0.61
N ASP A 113 7.95 9.67 0.05
CA ASP A 113 6.60 10.26 0.09
C ASP A 113 5.61 9.41 -0.70
N GLN A 114 4.50 9.04 -0.06
CA GLN A 114 3.42 8.24 -0.65
C GLN A 114 2.06 8.73 -0.14
N TYR A 115 1.12 8.93 -1.04
CA TYR A 115 -0.20 9.50 -0.71
C TYR A 115 -0.96 8.69 0.34
N LEU A 116 -1.01 7.38 0.22
CA LEU A 116 -1.71 6.48 1.15
C LEU A 116 -0.91 6.16 2.42
N GLY A 117 0.39 6.45 2.43
CA GLY A 117 1.25 6.10 3.55
C GLY A 117 1.49 4.59 3.70
N SER A 118 1.76 4.16 4.90
CA SER A 118 2.00 2.77 5.26
C SER A 118 1.14 2.35 6.44
N ILE A 119 1.05 1.04 6.69
CA ILE A 119 0.47 0.52 7.93
C ILE A 119 1.48 0.71 9.06
N PHE A 120 1.08 1.41 10.12
CA PHE A 120 1.95 1.69 11.27
C PHE A 120 1.22 1.56 12.60
N ALA A 121 1.98 1.22 13.64
CA ALA A 121 1.48 1.13 15.00
C ALA A 121 1.51 2.51 15.68
N HIS A 122 0.62 2.70 16.66
CA HIS A 122 0.66 3.88 17.52
C HIS A 122 2.07 4.04 18.12
N TYR A 123 2.64 5.25 18.11
CA TYR A 123 4.04 5.53 18.43
C TYR A 123 4.48 5.05 19.84
N GLN A 124 3.54 4.87 20.77
CA GLN A 124 3.82 4.34 22.11
C GLN A 124 3.75 2.81 22.20
N THR A 125 3.46 2.12 21.11
CA THR A 125 3.40 0.66 21.06
C THR A 125 4.78 0.07 21.30
N SER A 126 4.84 -1.03 22.06
CA SER A 126 6.07 -1.80 22.21
C SER A 126 6.53 -2.38 20.88
N PRO A 127 7.80 -2.21 20.47
CA PRO A 127 8.33 -2.83 19.24
C PRO A 127 8.21 -4.36 19.21
N LEU A 128 8.00 -5.00 20.38
CA LEU A 128 7.82 -6.44 20.48
C LEU A 128 6.37 -6.88 20.25
N LEU A 129 5.42 -5.96 20.05
CA LEU A 129 3.99 -6.22 19.89
C LEU A 129 3.42 -7.17 20.99
N ASN A 130 3.95 -7.09 22.20
CA ASN A 130 3.62 -7.99 23.32
C ASN A 130 2.57 -7.42 24.27
N GLU A 131 1.89 -6.36 23.88
CA GLU A 131 0.81 -5.73 24.62
C GLU A 131 -0.53 -6.47 24.36
N PRO A 132 -1.51 -6.37 25.28
CA PRO A 132 -2.81 -7.02 25.13
C PRO A 132 -3.58 -6.57 23.86
N TYR A 133 -3.30 -5.37 23.35
CA TYR A 133 -3.87 -4.81 22.13
C TYR A 133 -2.87 -3.86 21.48
N THR A 134 -2.94 -3.75 20.17
CA THR A 134 -2.14 -2.80 19.38
C THR A 134 -3.09 -2.00 18.48
N VAL A 135 -2.92 -0.68 18.45
CA VAL A 135 -3.64 0.19 17.53
C VAL A 135 -2.80 0.36 16.28
N LEU A 136 -3.34 0.03 15.13
CA LEU A 136 -2.74 0.23 13.81
C LEU A 136 -3.51 1.31 13.06
N PHE A 137 -2.77 2.08 12.26
CA PHE A 137 -3.23 3.09 11.32
C PHE A 137 -2.78 2.68 9.91
N GLY A 138 -3.48 3.18 8.85
CA GLY A 138 -3.16 2.93 7.45
C GLY A 138 -4.26 3.38 6.53
#